data_0c3378c78402b05a4ceb8e196a76fdba
#
_entry.id   0c3378c78402b05a4ceb8e196a76fdba
#
_cell.length_a   1.000
_cell.length_b   1.000
_cell.length_c   1.000
_cell.angle_alpha   90.00
_cell.angle_beta   90.00
_cell.angle_gamma   90.00
#
_symmetry.space_group_name_H-M   'P 1'
#
loop_
_entity.id
_entity.type
_entity.pdbx_description
1 polymer ?
#
loop_
_entity_poly.entity_id
_entity_poly.type
_entity_poly.pdbx_seq_one_letter_code
_entity_poly.pdbx_strand_id
1 'polypeptide(L)'
;MVGIHMAEALQVPYFRSFPMPMTRTRSFPHPFATPNHPKGRLYNDMTYVLFDHAVWRAIASRTNSFRRSTLGLPSTTYEKLEVWKIPYLYSFSPHIVPSPLDWLDWIHCTGYWFLDNPQTGWAPDAALKAFIEAPDSRPIVYIGFGSIIVSDPFEIIRVIVESVLLSNVRAIVSQGWSSRLHDKKQQEGANEATKKEAGAKKEGNQEEDILKKYPDTIFSVQSVPHDWLFPKIRAVVHHGGAGTTAAGLRAGRPTIIKPFFADQFFWGERVEEMGLGRCIKQLTVENLSAALRVVSTDENMLRVANQVGHKIRQETGVETAIQCIYRDLELAKARTMSSIQKTAKTNYVTSTSKKDGEDDQDWTLIEDAMSGSISPGSWKPAD
;
A
#
# COMPACT_ATOMS: atom_id res chain seq x y z
N MET A 1 7.99 5.18 -10.63
CA MET A 1 8.48 4.98 -12.02
C MET A 1 9.75 5.77 -12.37
N VAL A 2 10.00 6.94 -11.76
CA VAL A 2 11.18 7.79 -12.12
C VAL A 2 12.50 7.09 -11.83
N GLY A 3 12.65 6.38 -10.73
CA GLY A 3 13.89 5.75 -10.27
C GLY A 3 14.57 4.83 -11.31
N ILE A 4 13.79 4.07 -12.10
CA ILE A 4 14.36 3.19 -13.13
C ILE A 4 15.10 3.96 -14.21
N HIS A 5 14.64 5.16 -14.61
CA HIS A 5 15.26 5.98 -15.62
C HIS A 5 16.56 6.64 -15.09
N MET A 6 16.54 7.03 -13.81
CA MET A 6 17.75 7.53 -13.14
C MET A 6 18.81 6.44 -13.00
N ALA A 7 18.38 5.24 -12.58
CA ALA A 7 19.30 4.10 -12.47
C ALA A 7 19.92 3.71 -13.82
N GLU A 8 19.12 3.77 -14.91
CA GLU A 8 19.61 3.57 -16.27
C GLU A 8 20.67 4.61 -16.65
N ALA A 9 20.42 5.89 -16.38
CA ALA A 9 21.39 6.96 -16.68
C ALA A 9 22.67 6.85 -15.85
N LEU A 10 22.55 6.48 -14.58
CA LEU A 10 23.67 6.36 -13.64
C LEU A 10 24.38 5.01 -13.72
N GLN A 11 23.86 4.05 -14.47
CA GLN A 11 24.38 2.69 -14.59
C GLN A 11 24.52 1.97 -13.23
N VAL A 12 23.52 2.15 -12.35
CA VAL A 12 23.47 1.51 -11.04
C VAL A 12 22.41 0.42 -10.97
N PRO A 13 22.58 -0.60 -10.12
CA PRO A 13 21.54 -1.60 -9.88
C PRO A 13 20.24 -0.94 -9.40
N TYR A 14 19.10 -1.47 -9.83
CA TYR A 14 17.80 -0.95 -9.44
C TYR A 14 16.86 -2.06 -8.96
N PHE A 15 16.23 -1.83 -7.81
CA PHE A 15 15.21 -2.67 -7.23
C PHE A 15 13.94 -1.85 -7.06
N ARG A 16 12.78 -2.48 -7.21
CA ARG A 16 11.50 -1.88 -6.86
C ARG A 16 11.07 -2.37 -5.50
N SER A 17 10.61 -1.47 -4.64
CA SER A 17 10.06 -1.82 -3.34
C SER A 17 8.66 -1.26 -3.17
N PHE A 18 7.72 -2.10 -2.69
CA PHE A 18 6.34 -1.71 -2.45
C PHE A 18 5.74 -2.40 -1.23
N PRO A 19 4.88 -1.71 -0.47
CA PRO A 19 4.13 -2.31 0.64
C PRO A 19 2.84 -3.02 0.20
N MET A 20 2.61 -3.19 -1.10
CA MET A 20 1.43 -3.82 -1.69
C MET A 20 1.80 -4.51 -3.00
N PRO A 21 1.05 -5.54 -3.46
CA PRO A 21 1.38 -6.27 -4.67
C PRO A 21 1.11 -5.42 -5.94
N MET A 22 2.17 -5.18 -6.71
CA MET A 22 2.14 -4.40 -7.95
C MET A 22 2.50 -5.22 -9.20
N THR A 23 2.93 -6.47 -9.01
CA THR A 23 3.28 -7.37 -10.12
C THR A 23 2.10 -8.22 -10.53
N ARG A 24 1.93 -8.38 -11.83
CA ARG A 24 0.83 -9.09 -12.46
C ARG A 24 0.69 -10.52 -11.91
N THR A 25 -0.55 -10.89 -11.55
CA THR A 25 -0.91 -12.23 -11.11
C THR A 25 -2.39 -12.52 -11.40
N ARG A 26 -2.73 -13.80 -11.45
CA ARG A 26 -4.11 -14.29 -11.53
C ARG A 26 -4.73 -14.59 -10.18
N SER A 27 -3.95 -14.51 -9.10
CA SER A 27 -4.40 -14.91 -7.75
C SER A 27 -5.31 -13.87 -7.10
N PHE A 28 -5.05 -12.57 -7.34
CA PHE A 28 -5.82 -11.45 -6.81
C PHE A 28 -5.74 -10.25 -7.78
N PRO A 29 -6.70 -9.31 -7.72
CA PRO A 29 -6.70 -8.13 -8.56
C PRO A 29 -5.61 -7.15 -8.14
N HIS A 30 -5.28 -6.21 -9.03
CA HIS A 30 -4.44 -5.06 -8.70
C HIS A 30 -5.05 -4.31 -7.50
N PRO A 31 -4.27 -3.92 -6.46
CA PRO A 31 -4.80 -3.32 -5.24
C PRO A 31 -5.68 -2.09 -5.44
N PHE A 32 -5.46 -1.33 -6.52
CA PHE A 32 -6.29 -0.16 -6.87
C PHE A 32 -7.52 -0.49 -7.73
N ALA A 33 -7.75 -1.77 -8.01
CA ALA A 33 -8.88 -2.25 -8.81
C ALA A 33 -9.63 -3.40 -8.14
N THR A 34 -9.64 -3.41 -6.80
CA THR A 34 -10.33 -4.40 -5.98
C THR A 34 -11.84 -4.30 -6.20
N PRO A 35 -12.52 -5.34 -6.70
CA PRO A 35 -13.96 -5.32 -6.97
C PRO A 35 -14.76 -5.62 -5.70
N ASN A 36 -16.04 -5.27 -5.67
CA ASN A 36 -16.91 -5.59 -4.55
C ASN A 36 -17.16 -7.11 -4.34
N HIS A 37 -17.00 -7.88 -5.41
CA HIS A 37 -17.16 -9.34 -5.40
C HIS A 37 -16.08 -9.96 -6.30
N PRO A 38 -15.57 -11.17 -5.98
CA PRO A 38 -14.59 -11.85 -6.80
C PRO A 38 -15.06 -12.02 -8.25
N LYS A 39 -14.23 -11.60 -9.22
CA LYS A 39 -14.54 -11.66 -10.66
C LYS A 39 -13.71 -12.70 -11.41
N GLY A 40 -12.88 -13.46 -10.69
CA GLY A 40 -12.10 -14.57 -11.22
C GLY A 40 -10.74 -14.17 -11.83
N ARG A 41 -9.98 -15.21 -12.21
CA ARG A 41 -8.56 -15.13 -12.55
C ARG A 41 -8.23 -14.22 -13.73
N LEU A 42 -9.09 -14.21 -14.77
CA LEU A 42 -8.88 -13.36 -15.93
C LEU A 42 -9.07 -11.87 -15.60
N TYR A 43 -10.08 -11.54 -14.81
CA TYR A 43 -10.27 -10.18 -14.31
C TYR A 43 -9.05 -9.72 -13.50
N ASN A 44 -8.58 -10.55 -12.56
CA ASN A 44 -7.40 -10.23 -11.76
C ASN A 44 -6.21 -9.87 -12.64
N ASP A 45 -5.89 -10.72 -13.60
CA ASP A 45 -4.83 -10.54 -14.57
C ASP A 45 -4.96 -9.22 -15.37
N MET A 46 -6.14 -8.96 -15.91
CA MET A 46 -6.41 -7.76 -16.72
C MET A 46 -6.33 -6.45 -15.93
N THR A 47 -6.61 -6.46 -14.62
CA THR A 47 -6.52 -5.25 -13.80
C THR A 47 -5.11 -4.67 -13.76
N TYR A 48 -4.08 -5.51 -13.74
CA TYR A 48 -2.68 -5.06 -13.80
C TYR A 48 -2.35 -4.46 -15.16
N VAL A 49 -2.73 -5.12 -16.23
CA VAL A 49 -2.47 -4.65 -17.61
C VAL A 49 -3.12 -3.27 -17.83
N LEU A 50 -4.39 -3.15 -17.47
CA LEU A 50 -5.13 -1.89 -17.64
C LEU A 50 -4.56 -0.77 -16.76
N PHE A 51 -4.22 -1.07 -15.51
CA PHE A 51 -3.63 -0.09 -14.60
C PHE A 51 -2.29 0.43 -15.13
N ASP A 52 -1.38 -0.46 -15.51
CA ASP A 52 -0.06 -0.11 -15.98
C ASP A 52 -0.10 0.71 -17.26
N HIS A 53 -0.94 0.32 -18.22
CA HIS A 53 -1.14 1.09 -19.45
C HIS A 53 -1.78 2.47 -19.20
N ALA A 54 -2.76 2.56 -18.29
CA ALA A 54 -3.38 3.84 -17.94
C ALA A 54 -2.38 4.79 -17.28
N VAL A 55 -1.60 4.28 -16.32
CA VAL A 55 -0.55 5.07 -15.65
C VAL A 55 0.53 5.49 -16.64
N TRP A 56 1.01 4.58 -17.50
CA TRP A 56 2.01 4.92 -18.51
C TRP A 56 1.49 6.01 -19.45
N ARG A 57 0.28 5.87 -19.97
CA ARG A 57 -0.35 6.88 -20.85
C ARG A 57 -0.40 8.27 -20.20
N ALA A 58 -0.68 8.33 -18.90
CA ALA A 58 -0.75 9.58 -18.16
C ALA A 58 0.61 10.26 -17.98
N ILE A 59 1.72 9.49 -17.87
CA ILE A 59 3.04 10.03 -17.55
C ILE A 59 4.05 9.99 -18.69
N ALA A 60 3.79 9.25 -19.78
CA ALA A 60 4.75 8.97 -20.85
C ALA A 60 5.41 10.23 -21.45
N SER A 61 4.62 11.26 -21.74
CA SER A 61 5.12 12.51 -22.32
C SER A 61 6.14 13.20 -21.38
N ARG A 62 5.78 13.37 -20.10
CA ARG A 62 6.65 13.98 -19.10
C ARG A 62 7.89 13.13 -18.84
N THR A 63 7.71 11.81 -18.74
CA THR A 63 8.81 10.87 -18.55
C THR A 63 9.80 10.92 -19.72
N ASN A 64 9.32 10.91 -20.96
CA ASN A 64 10.17 10.96 -22.14
C ASN A 64 10.83 12.33 -22.34
N SER A 65 10.18 13.42 -21.94
CA SER A 65 10.82 14.73 -21.89
C SER A 65 11.99 14.74 -20.90
N PHE A 66 11.77 14.28 -19.67
CA PHE A 66 12.79 14.16 -18.61
C PHE A 66 13.97 13.26 -19.06
N ARG A 67 13.68 12.12 -19.71
CA ARG A 67 14.72 11.23 -20.24
C ARG A 67 15.64 11.96 -21.22
N ARG A 68 15.06 12.67 -22.19
CA ARG A 68 15.85 13.37 -23.23
C ARG A 68 16.57 14.62 -22.70
N SER A 69 15.84 15.48 -21.99
CA SER A 69 16.37 16.79 -21.62
C SER A 69 17.30 16.77 -20.40
N THR A 70 17.06 15.85 -19.45
CA THR A 70 17.82 15.83 -18.18
C THR A 70 18.76 14.65 -18.09
N LEU A 71 18.34 13.47 -18.56
CA LEU A 71 19.14 12.25 -18.42
C LEU A 71 19.98 11.91 -19.66
N GLY A 72 19.80 12.59 -20.79
CA GLY A 72 20.50 12.27 -22.04
C GLY A 72 20.14 10.89 -22.63
N LEU A 73 18.99 10.34 -22.24
CA LEU A 73 18.53 9.02 -22.65
C LEU A 73 17.49 9.11 -23.80
N PRO A 74 17.40 8.13 -24.68
CA PRO A 74 16.35 8.08 -25.69
C PRO A 74 14.98 7.89 -25.05
N SER A 75 13.91 8.24 -25.79
CA SER A 75 12.54 7.94 -25.38
C SER A 75 12.33 6.43 -25.19
N THR A 76 11.43 6.06 -24.29
CA THR A 76 11.07 4.67 -24.01
C THR A 76 9.58 4.46 -24.09
N THR A 77 9.12 3.20 -24.09
CA THR A 77 7.73 2.78 -24.03
C THR A 77 7.51 1.88 -22.82
N TYR A 78 6.25 1.61 -22.50
CA TYR A 78 5.91 0.67 -21.42
C TYR A 78 6.46 -0.73 -21.69
N GLU A 79 6.32 -1.21 -22.90
CA GLU A 79 6.76 -2.56 -23.31
C GLU A 79 8.27 -2.73 -23.13
N LYS A 80 9.08 -1.71 -23.46
CA LYS A 80 10.53 -1.75 -23.23
C LYS A 80 10.87 -1.84 -21.74
N LEU A 81 10.14 -1.14 -20.88
CA LEU A 81 10.34 -1.19 -19.43
C LEU A 81 9.91 -2.53 -18.83
N GLU A 82 8.83 -3.13 -19.35
CA GLU A 82 8.34 -4.43 -18.89
C GLU A 82 9.32 -5.57 -19.17
N VAL A 83 9.99 -5.55 -20.30
CA VAL A 83 11.01 -6.54 -20.68
C VAL A 83 12.17 -6.59 -19.69
N TRP A 84 12.47 -5.51 -18.98
CA TRP A 84 13.61 -5.46 -18.06
C TRP A 84 13.46 -6.37 -16.84
N LYS A 85 12.24 -6.74 -16.44
CA LYS A 85 11.98 -7.65 -15.32
C LYS A 85 12.78 -7.28 -14.05
N ILE A 86 12.68 -6.01 -13.65
CA ILE A 86 13.40 -5.46 -12.50
C ILE A 86 12.98 -6.20 -11.22
N PRO A 87 13.91 -6.58 -10.34
CA PRO A 87 13.58 -7.27 -9.10
C PRO A 87 12.66 -6.43 -8.20
N TYR A 88 11.68 -7.12 -7.61
CA TYR A 88 10.72 -6.56 -6.66
C TYR A 88 10.96 -7.07 -5.25
N LEU A 89 10.92 -6.15 -4.29
CA LEU A 89 10.94 -6.42 -2.85
C LEU A 89 9.63 -5.96 -2.25
N TYR A 90 8.81 -6.90 -1.85
CA TYR A 90 7.55 -6.59 -1.18
C TYR A 90 7.73 -6.58 0.33
N SER A 91 7.45 -5.42 0.96
CA SER A 91 7.49 -5.23 2.41
C SER A 91 6.16 -5.57 3.08
N PHE A 92 5.56 -6.70 2.71
CA PHE A 92 4.39 -7.28 3.38
C PHE A 92 4.62 -8.77 3.70
N SER A 93 3.89 -9.26 4.68
CA SER A 93 4.01 -10.64 5.15
C SER A 93 3.48 -11.66 4.13
N PRO A 94 4.24 -12.72 3.81
CA PRO A 94 3.75 -13.85 3.02
C PRO A 94 2.65 -14.64 3.75
N HIS A 95 2.51 -14.48 5.07
CA HIS A 95 1.39 -15.05 5.83
C HIS A 95 0.08 -14.29 5.61
N ILE A 96 0.13 -13.05 5.15
CA ILE A 96 -1.04 -12.25 4.80
C ILE A 96 -1.34 -12.35 3.30
N VAL A 97 -0.33 -12.16 2.46
CA VAL A 97 -0.45 -12.32 1.00
C VAL A 97 0.57 -13.35 0.57
N PRO A 98 0.19 -14.64 0.48
CA PRO A 98 1.08 -15.69 -0.02
C PRO A 98 1.56 -15.37 -1.43
N SER A 99 2.83 -15.67 -1.71
CA SER A 99 3.40 -15.50 -3.04
C SER A 99 2.63 -16.34 -4.06
N PRO A 100 2.04 -15.73 -5.10
CA PRO A 100 1.36 -16.47 -6.15
C PRO A 100 2.29 -17.41 -6.91
N LEU A 101 1.77 -18.54 -7.39
CA LEU A 101 2.55 -19.51 -8.17
C LEU A 101 2.98 -18.99 -9.55
N ASP A 102 2.35 -17.93 -10.04
CA ASP A 102 2.68 -17.28 -11.30
C ASP A 102 3.68 -16.11 -11.13
N TRP A 103 4.19 -15.86 -9.91
CA TRP A 103 5.31 -14.98 -9.70
C TRP A 103 6.64 -15.71 -9.92
N LEU A 104 7.59 -15.02 -10.52
CA LEU A 104 8.91 -15.53 -10.86
C LEU A 104 9.94 -15.17 -9.78
N ASP A 105 11.13 -15.78 -9.86
CA ASP A 105 12.19 -15.73 -8.84
C ASP A 105 12.75 -14.33 -8.52
N TRP A 106 12.48 -13.34 -9.36
CA TRP A 106 12.87 -11.95 -9.14
C TRP A 106 11.83 -11.13 -8.34
N ILE A 107 10.76 -11.78 -7.84
CA ILE A 107 9.70 -11.17 -7.03
C ILE A 107 9.75 -11.76 -5.62
N HIS A 108 10.11 -10.94 -4.64
CA HIS A 108 10.34 -11.38 -3.26
C HIS A 108 9.34 -10.78 -2.30
N CYS A 109 8.59 -11.62 -1.58
CA CYS A 109 7.85 -11.24 -0.39
C CYS A 109 8.77 -11.40 0.81
N THR A 110 9.31 -10.30 1.32
CA THR A 110 10.36 -10.33 2.34
C THR A 110 9.83 -10.33 3.76
N GLY A 111 8.54 -10.11 3.95
CA GLY A 111 7.97 -9.83 5.27
C GLY A 111 7.88 -8.33 5.52
N TYR A 112 7.24 -7.94 6.63
CA TYR A 112 7.12 -6.53 6.97
C TYR A 112 8.46 -5.92 7.43
N TRP A 113 8.69 -4.66 7.07
CA TRP A 113 9.86 -3.91 7.51
C TRP A 113 9.48 -3.01 8.68
N PHE A 114 9.72 -3.49 9.89
CA PHE A 114 9.52 -2.72 11.09
C PHE A 114 10.84 -2.12 11.58
N LEU A 115 10.77 -0.91 12.13
CA LEU A 115 11.82 -0.34 12.94
C LEU A 115 11.59 -0.79 14.38
N ASP A 116 12.39 -1.72 14.86
CA ASP A 116 12.35 -2.18 16.25
C ASP A 116 13.12 -1.21 17.18
N ASN A 117 12.93 0.09 16.95
CA ASN A 117 13.45 1.10 17.85
C ASN A 117 12.33 1.55 18.80
N PRO A 118 12.43 1.25 20.11
CA PRO A 118 11.60 1.93 21.06
C PRO A 118 11.83 3.44 20.87
N GLN A 119 10.75 4.20 20.72
CA GLN A 119 10.86 5.66 20.67
C GLN A 119 11.50 6.10 22.00
N THR A 120 12.81 6.31 21.96
CA THR A 120 13.58 6.75 23.12
C THR A 120 13.05 8.13 23.50
N GLY A 121 12.37 8.20 24.64
CA GLY A 121 11.82 9.45 25.20
C GLY A 121 10.28 9.58 25.13
N TRP A 122 9.55 8.67 24.50
CA TRP A 122 8.09 8.70 24.59
C TRP A 122 7.60 7.95 25.84
N ALA A 123 6.74 8.59 26.62
CA ALA A 123 6.04 7.99 27.74
C ALA A 123 4.53 8.25 27.60
N PRO A 124 3.67 7.29 27.99
CA PRO A 124 2.23 7.52 27.99
C PRO A 124 1.88 8.63 28.97
N ASP A 125 0.93 9.48 28.59
CA ASP A 125 0.28 10.40 29.51
C ASP A 125 -0.33 9.62 30.68
N ALA A 126 -0.24 10.18 31.88
CA ALA A 126 -0.79 9.57 33.10
C ALA A 126 -2.31 9.29 32.97
N ALA A 127 -3.05 10.17 32.30
CA ALA A 127 -4.47 10.00 32.05
C ALA A 127 -4.76 8.85 31.06
N LEU A 128 -3.98 8.69 30.01
CA LEU A 128 -4.08 7.55 29.09
C LEU A 128 -3.78 6.23 29.80
N LYS A 129 -2.76 6.21 30.64
CA LYS A 129 -2.42 5.03 31.45
C LYS A 129 -3.55 4.68 32.40
N ALA A 130 -4.08 5.65 33.15
CA ALA A 130 -5.21 5.46 34.03
C ALA A 130 -6.46 4.96 33.28
N PHE A 131 -6.73 5.49 32.09
CA PHE A 131 -7.83 5.00 31.25
C PHE A 131 -7.64 3.53 30.86
N ILE A 132 -6.45 3.10 30.45
CA ILE A 132 -6.20 1.70 30.05
C ILE A 132 -6.29 0.77 31.26
N GLU A 133 -5.74 1.16 32.41
CA GLU A 133 -5.64 0.36 33.63
C GLU A 133 -6.89 0.44 34.54
N ALA A 134 -7.90 1.22 34.17
CA ALA A 134 -9.15 1.35 34.93
C ALA A 134 -9.82 -0.02 35.14
N PRO A 135 -10.42 -0.28 36.32
CA PRO A 135 -11.09 -1.53 36.65
C PRO A 135 -12.47 -1.66 35.94
N ASP A 136 -12.45 -1.60 34.61
CA ASP A 136 -13.60 -1.68 33.74
C ASP A 136 -13.41 -2.88 32.79
N SER A 137 -14.35 -3.82 32.84
CA SER A 137 -14.29 -5.08 32.07
C SER A 137 -14.60 -4.91 30.58
N ARG A 138 -15.06 -3.73 30.17
CA ARG A 138 -15.35 -3.46 28.75
C ARG A 138 -14.06 -3.48 27.93
N PRO A 139 -14.05 -4.16 26.76
CA PRO A 139 -12.87 -4.20 25.92
C PRO A 139 -12.53 -2.81 25.38
N ILE A 140 -11.23 -2.51 25.31
CA ILE A 140 -10.72 -1.26 24.74
C ILE A 140 -10.41 -1.48 23.26
N VAL A 141 -10.85 -0.56 22.41
CA VAL A 141 -10.53 -0.51 20.98
C VAL A 141 -9.82 0.79 20.63
N TYR A 142 -8.93 0.76 19.65
CA TYR A 142 -8.36 1.96 19.04
C TYR A 142 -9.14 2.34 17.80
N ILE A 143 -9.41 3.62 17.59
CA ILE A 143 -10.06 4.15 16.38
C ILE A 143 -9.24 5.32 15.85
N GLY A 144 -8.69 5.19 14.63
CA GLY A 144 -7.90 6.26 14.02
C GLY A 144 -7.80 6.13 12.50
N PHE A 145 -8.21 7.15 11.77
CA PHE A 145 -8.17 7.14 10.31
C PHE A 145 -6.93 7.82 9.70
N GLY A 146 -5.92 8.09 10.53
CA GLY A 146 -4.63 8.66 10.11
C GLY A 146 -4.76 10.10 9.61
N SER A 147 -4.15 10.40 8.47
CA SER A 147 -4.13 11.76 7.89
C SER A 147 -5.14 11.95 6.75
N ILE A 148 -6.21 11.16 6.73
CA ILE A 148 -7.23 11.26 5.68
C ILE A 148 -8.04 12.55 5.90
N ILE A 149 -8.16 13.32 4.83
CA ILE A 149 -9.02 14.51 4.81
C ILE A 149 -10.45 14.02 4.52
N VAL A 150 -11.34 14.29 5.45
CA VAL A 150 -12.77 13.95 5.34
C VAL A 150 -13.58 15.22 5.13
N SER A 151 -14.70 15.11 4.42
CA SER A 151 -15.57 16.26 4.13
C SER A 151 -16.31 16.77 5.36
N ASP A 152 -16.68 15.86 6.26
CA ASP A 152 -17.42 16.16 7.49
C ASP A 152 -16.82 15.40 8.69
N PRO A 153 -15.86 16.01 9.41
CA PRO A 153 -15.27 15.42 10.61
C PRO A 153 -16.25 15.23 11.76
N PHE A 154 -17.21 16.15 11.91
CA PHE A 154 -18.21 16.09 12.96
C PHE A 154 -19.12 14.86 12.83
N GLU A 155 -19.58 14.56 11.60
CA GLU A 155 -20.40 13.38 11.34
C GLU A 155 -19.62 12.08 11.65
N ILE A 156 -18.32 12.04 11.31
CA ILE A 156 -17.49 10.88 11.64
C ILE A 156 -17.36 10.69 13.15
N ILE A 157 -17.13 11.76 13.91
CA ILE A 157 -17.05 11.68 15.37
C ILE A 157 -18.39 11.23 15.95
N ARG A 158 -19.50 11.76 15.45
CA ARG A 158 -20.85 11.33 15.87
C ARG A 158 -21.03 9.83 15.65
N VAL A 159 -20.71 9.33 14.45
CA VAL A 159 -20.79 7.90 14.12
C VAL A 159 -19.91 7.07 15.06
N ILE A 160 -18.67 7.51 15.33
CA ILE A 160 -17.76 6.81 16.24
C ILE A 160 -18.37 6.74 17.64
N VAL A 161 -18.79 7.87 18.22
CA VAL A 161 -19.31 7.94 19.59
C VAL A 161 -20.55 7.07 19.74
N GLU A 162 -21.54 7.21 18.85
CA GLU A 162 -22.76 6.40 18.91
C GLU A 162 -22.45 4.90 18.76
N SER A 163 -21.54 4.53 17.85
CA SER A 163 -21.15 3.13 17.66
C SER A 163 -20.45 2.53 18.87
N VAL A 164 -19.58 3.29 19.52
CA VAL A 164 -18.87 2.87 20.75
C VAL A 164 -19.86 2.63 21.88
N LEU A 165 -20.78 3.57 22.10
CA LEU A 165 -21.81 3.45 23.12
C LEU A 165 -22.74 2.23 22.89
N LEU A 166 -23.17 2.01 21.65
CA LEU A 166 -24.03 0.89 21.26
C LEU A 166 -23.32 -0.47 21.33
N SER A 167 -22.00 -0.50 21.30
CA SER A 167 -21.23 -1.74 21.29
C SER A 167 -20.70 -2.17 22.64
N ASN A 168 -20.93 -1.38 23.68
CA ASN A 168 -20.44 -1.63 25.04
C ASN A 168 -18.93 -1.83 25.09
N VAL A 169 -18.16 -1.00 24.36
CA VAL A 169 -16.71 -0.98 24.35
C VAL A 169 -16.19 0.35 24.86
N ARG A 170 -14.92 0.42 25.22
CA ARG A 170 -14.19 1.66 25.49
C ARG A 170 -13.31 1.96 24.29
N ALA A 171 -13.13 3.22 23.93
CA ALA A 171 -12.39 3.60 22.75
C ALA A 171 -11.27 4.61 23.05
N ILE A 172 -10.10 4.39 22.46
CA ILE A 172 -9.03 5.39 22.32
C ILE A 172 -9.11 5.94 20.90
N VAL A 173 -9.51 7.21 20.75
CA VAL A 173 -9.77 7.85 19.46
C VAL A 173 -8.62 8.80 19.13
N SER A 174 -7.95 8.55 17.99
CA SER A 174 -6.90 9.44 17.49
C SER A 174 -7.48 10.52 16.59
N GLN A 175 -7.20 11.78 16.89
CA GLN A 175 -7.72 12.95 16.17
C GLN A 175 -6.79 13.45 15.04
N GLY A 176 -5.73 12.72 14.68
CA GLY A 176 -4.76 13.15 13.69
C GLY A 176 -5.31 13.52 12.30
N TRP A 177 -6.56 13.15 12.00
CA TRP A 177 -7.29 13.45 10.77
C TRP A 177 -8.09 14.77 10.83
N SER A 178 -8.46 15.27 12.01
CA SER A 178 -9.20 16.53 12.18
C SER A 178 -8.26 17.76 12.22
N SER A 179 -7.09 17.65 12.85
CA SER A 179 -6.16 18.76 13.05
C SER A 179 -5.61 19.37 11.75
N ARG A 180 -5.41 18.58 10.70
CA ARG A 180 -4.84 19.04 9.42
C ARG A 180 -5.80 19.89 8.56
N LEU A 181 -7.10 19.85 8.81
CA LEU A 181 -8.05 20.77 8.17
C LEU A 181 -7.89 22.19 8.70
N HIS A 182 -7.54 22.35 9.99
CA HIS A 182 -7.27 23.64 10.58
C HIS A 182 -5.99 24.27 10.02
N ASP A 183 -4.92 23.48 9.84
CA ASP A 183 -3.64 23.98 9.31
C ASP A 183 -3.74 24.43 7.84
N LYS A 184 -4.52 23.71 6.99
CA LYS A 184 -4.73 24.10 5.60
C LYS A 184 -5.59 25.36 5.46
N LYS A 185 -6.66 25.49 6.25
CA LYS A 185 -7.49 26.71 6.26
C LYS A 185 -6.70 27.95 6.73
N GLN A 186 -5.69 27.77 7.58
CA GLN A 186 -4.79 28.85 7.99
C GLN A 186 -3.77 29.25 6.89
N GLN A 187 -3.29 28.30 6.09
CA GLN A 187 -2.33 28.58 5.01
C GLN A 187 -2.99 29.18 3.75
N GLU A 188 -4.24 28.80 3.45
CA GLU A 188 -5.00 29.39 2.33
C GLU A 188 -5.68 30.72 2.68
N GLY A 189 -5.87 31.01 3.98
CA GLY A 189 -6.59 32.20 4.49
C GLY A 189 -5.74 33.43 4.77
N ALA A 190 -4.43 33.45 4.45
CA ALA A 190 -3.57 34.59 4.68
C ALA A 190 -3.94 35.85 3.84
N ASN A 191 -4.89 35.75 2.89
CA ASN A 191 -5.35 36.86 2.05
C ASN A 191 -6.81 37.33 2.25
N GLU A 192 -7.58 36.71 3.15
CA GLU A 192 -8.95 37.15 3.48
C GLU A 192 -9.23 37.04 4.99
N ALA A 193 -8.54 37.88 5.74
CA ALA A 193 -8.74 37.96 7.19
C ALA A 193 -10.07 38.68 7.53
N THR A 194 -10.86 38.06 8.39
CA THR A 194 -11.59 38.58 9.57
C THR A 194 -12.96 37.98 9.84
N LYS A 195 -13.58 37.21 8.90
CA LYS A 195 -14.90 36.61 9.16
C LYS A 195 -14.93 35.07 9.24
N LYS A 196 -13.87 34.36 8.80
CA LYS A 196 -13.81 32.90 8.78
C LYS A 196 -13.20 32.27 10.04
N GLU A 197 -12.45 33.03 10.84
CA GLU A 197 -11.81 32.47 12.06
C GLU A 197 -12.81 32.11 13.17
N ALA A 198 -13.96 32.78 13.25
CA ALA A 198 -14.99 32.53 14.25
C ALA A 198 -15.75 31.20 13.97
N GLY A 199 -15.89 30.80 12.70
CA GLY A 199 -16.54 29.53 12.30
C GLY A 199 -15.66 28.31 12.56
N ALA A 200 -14.37 28.38 12.18
CA ALA A 200 -13.44 27.26 12.34
C ALA A 200 -13.13 26.94 13.82
N LYS A 201 -13.03 27.96 14.67
CA LYS A 201 -12.87 27.79 16.14
C LYS A 201 -14.11 27.21 16.80
N LYS A 202 -15.32 27.50 16.27
CA LYS A 202 -16.57 26.90 16.80
C LYS A 202 -16.73 25.44 16.43
N GLU A 203 -16.30 25.04 15.21
CA GLU A 203 -16.39 23.63 14.78
C GLU A 203 -15.41 22.74 15.56
N GLY A 204 -14.14 23.12 15.73
CA GLY A 204 -13.16 22.35 16.50
C GLY A 204 -13.53 22.17 17.98
N ASN A 205 -14.15 23.16 18.61
CA ASN A 205 -14.63 23.03 19.99
C ASN A 205 -15.79 22.02 20.11
N GLN A 206 -16.68 21.94 19.10
CA GLN A 206 -17.82 21.01 19.14
C GLN A 206 -17.39 19.54 19.02
N GLU A 207 -16.35 19.23 18.23
CA GLU A 207 -15.80 17.89 18.11
C GLU A 207 -15.18 17.40 19.43
N GLU A 208 -14.37 18.22 20.05
CA GLU A 208 -13.78 17.91 21.37
C GLU A 208 -14.83 17.80 22.46
N ASP A 209 -15.85 18.63 22.44
CA ASP A 209 -16.92 18.62 23.44
C ASP A 209 -17.74 17.32 23.41
N ILE A 210 -17.98 16.76 22.22
CA ILE A 210 -18.68 15.46 22.10
C ILE A 210 -17.83 14.31 22.66
N LEU A 211 -16.52 14.27 22.35
CA LEU A 211 -15.64 13.22 22.89
C LEU A 211 -15.47 13.32 24.40
N LYS A 212 -15.39 14.54 24.95
CA LYS A 212 -15.27 14.79 26.39
C LYS A 212 -16.54 14.48 27.19
N LYS A 213 -17.69 14.31 26.53
CA LYS A 213 -18.96 14.00 27.19
C LYS A 213 -18.97 12.60 27.84
N TYR A 214 -18.12 11.68 27.39
CA TYR A 214 -18.08 10.30 27.87
C TYR A 214 -16.67 9.88 28.32
N PRO A 215 -16.10 10.52 29.35
CA PRO A 215 -14.67 10.37 29.71
C PRO A 215 -14.30 8.95 30.15
N ASP A 216 -15.24 8.20 30.74
CA ASP A 216 -15.01 6.81 31.14
C ASP A 216 -15.13 5.81 29.99
N THR A 217 -15.60 6.26 28.81
CA THR A 217 -15.86 5.40 27.66
C THR A 217 -14.96 5.77 26.47
N ILE A 218 -14.64 7.04 26.29
CA ILE A 218 -13.87 7.54 25.14
C ILE A 218 -12.71 8.39 25.66
N PHE A 219 -11.49 8.01 25.25
CA PHE A 219 -10.28 8.77 25.48
C PHE A 219 -9.71 9.29 24.16
N SER A 220 -9.53 10.60 24.07
CA SER A 220 -9.00 11.23 22.86
C SER A 220 -7.48 11.40 22.94
N VAL A 221 -6.78 11.04 21.87
CA VAL A 221 -5.32 11.24 21.74
C VAL A 221 -5.01 11.96 20.42
N GLN A 222 -3.98 12.77 20.44
CA GLN A 222 -3.43 13.37 19.21
C GLN A 222 -2.68 12.32 18.39
N SER A 223 -1.77 11.61 19.04
CA SER A 223 -0.95 10.54 18.48
C SER A 223 -0.49 9.60 19.58
N VAL A 224 -0.36 8.32 19.24
CA VAL A 224 0.16 7.30 20.16
C VAL A 224 0.93 6.25 19.36
N PRO A 225 2.11 5.79 19.83
CA PRO A 225 2.85 4.72 19.19
C PRO A 225 2.02 3.43 19.15
N HIS A 226 1.84 2.89 17.95
CA HIS A 226 1.03 1.70 17.73
C HIS A 226 1.65 0.44 18.34
N ASP A 227 2.98 0.34 18.33
CA ASP A 227 3.75 -0.74 18.95
C ASP A 227 3.57 -0.80 20.47
N TRP A 228 3.39 0.35 21.13
CA TRP A 228 3.10 0.42 22.54
C TRP A 228 1.61 0.14 22.86
N LEU A 229 0.67 0.73 22.07
CA LEU A 229 -0.76 0.69 22.39
C LEU A 229 -1.41 -0.63 21.96
N PHE A 230 -1.17 -1.09 20.73
CA PHE A 230 -1.94 -2.19 20.15
C PHE A 230 -1.84 -3.51 20.93
N PRO A 231 -0.69 -3.88 21.54
CA PRO A 231 -0.64 -5.07 22.41
C PRO A 231 -1.53 -5.01 23.65
N LYS A 232 -1.97 -3.83 24.08
CA LYS A 232 -2.74 -3.59 25.33
C LYS A 232 -4.24 -3.50 25.13
N ILE A 233 -4.72 -3.53 23.87
CA ILE A 233 -6.13 -3.33 23.53
C ILE A 233 -6.72 -4.56 22.84
N ARG A 234 -8.04 -4.59 22.69
CA ARG A 234 -8.76 -5.72 22.11
C ARG A 234 -8.73 -5.74 20.58
N ALA A 235 -8.93 -4.60 19.93
CA ALA A 235 -9.02 -4.49 18.48
C ALA A 235 -8.62 -3.10 17.99
N VAL A 236 -8.34 -2.98 16.70
CA VAL A 236 -7.99 -1.71 16.04
C VAL A 236 -8.95 -1.40 14.90
N VAL A 237 -9.32 -0.12 14.77
CA VAL A 237 -10.15 0.41 13.68
C VAL A 237 -9.37 1.48 12.95
N HIS A 238 -9.19 1.31 11.64
CA HIS A 238 -8.44 2.27 10.85
C HIS A 238 -8.81 2.24 9.35
N HIS A 239 -8.18 3.11 8.57
CA HIS A 239 -8.46 3.27 7.14
C HIS A 239 -7.91 2.16 6.22
N GLY A 240 -7.03 1.28 6.71
CA GLY A 240 -6.44 0.22 5.89
C GLY A 240 -5.12 0.59 5.19
N GLY A 241 -4.44 1.65 5.62
CA GLY A 241 -3.07 1.92 5.13
C GLY A 241 -2.13 0.78 5.51
N ALA A 242 -1.24 0.38 4.59
CA ALA A 242 -0.36 -0.79 4.74
C ALA A 242 0.41 -0.83 6.07
N GLY A 243 0.96 0.31 6.52
CA GLY A 243 1.72 0.40 7.78
C GLY A 243 0.87 0.18 9.03
N THR A 244 -0.33 0.78 9.10
CA THR A 244 -1.24 0.60 10.25
C THR A 244 -1.83 -0.80 10.27
N THR A 245 -2.15 -1.35 9.09
CA THR A 245 -2.57 -2.75 8.94
C THR A 245 -1.48 -3.70 9.46
N ALA A 246 -0.23 -3.49 9.04
CA ALA A 246 0.91 -4.26 9.50
C ALA A 246 1.07 -4.21 11.03
N ALA A 247 0.95 -3.02 11.64
CA ALA A 247 1.07 -2.83 13.08
C ALA A 247 -0.03 -3.57 13.86
N GLY A 248 -1.30 -3.49 13.41
CA GLY A 248 -2.42 -4.21 14.00
C GLY A 248 -2.26 -5.72 13.94
N LEU A 249 -1.89 -6.23 12.77
CA LEU A 249 -1.66 -7.66 12.54
C LEU A 249 -0.45 -8.18 13.32
N ARG A 250 0.67 -7.43 13.38
CA ARG A 250 1.85 -7.77 14.21
C ARG A 250 1.48 -7.87 15.68
N ALA A 251 0.63 -6.96 16.17
CA ALA A 251 0.14 -6.99 17.55
C ALA A 251 -0.82 -8.16 17.84
N GLY A 252 -1.26 -8.88 16.80
CA GLY A 252 -2.20 -9.99 16.91
C GLY A 252 -3.60 -9.53 17.27
N ARG A 253 -4.03 -8.35 16.80
CA ARG A 253 -5.33 -7.77 17.14
C ARG A 253 -6.30 -7.85 15.97
N PRO A 254 -7.56 -8.25 16.23
CA PRO A 254 -8.62 -8.12 15.24
C PRO A 254 -8.71 -6.69 14.72
N THR A 255 -8.87 -6.56 13.40
CA THR A 255 -8.75 -5.27 12.71
C THR A 255 -10.01 -4.94 11.93
N ILE A 256 -10.62 -3.78 12.19
CA ILE A 256 -11.70 -3.23 11.36
C ILE A 256 -11.08 -2.24 10.37
N ILE A 257 -11.24 -2.50 9.09
CA ILE A 257 -10.78 -1.60 8.03
C ILE A 257 -11.98 -0.88 7.42
N LYS A 258 -11.94 0.46 7.45
CA LYS A 258 -12.82 1.34 6.68
C LYS A 258 -12.00 1.94 5.54
N PRO A 259 -12.03 1.36 4.33
CA PRO A 259 -11.26 1.88 3.21
C PRO A 259 -11.87 3.17 2.66
N PHE A 260 -11.02 4.10 2.21
CA PHE A 260 -11.40 5.34 1.54
C PHE A 260 -10.94 5.35 0.09
N PHE A 261 -9.70 4.93 -0.20
CA PHE A 261 -9.12 4.92 -1.54
C PHE A 261 -7.96 3.93 -1.67
N ALA A 262 -7.49 3.72 -2.89
CA ALA A 262 -6.28 2.99 -3.26
C ALA A 262 -6.25 1.52 -2.76
N ASP A 263 -5.12 1.10 -2.20
CA ASP A 263 -4.87 -0.26 -1.69
C ASP A 263 -5.64 -0.60 -0.41
N GLN A 264 -6.31 0.37 0.20
CA GLN A 264 -7.06 0.16 1.44
C GLN A 264 -8.20 -0.86 1.27
N PHE A 265 -8.82 -0.91 0.08
CA PHE A 265 -9.83 -1.92 -0.24
C PHE A 265 -9.23 -3.32 -0.30
N PHE A 266 -8.07 -3.46 -0.90
CA PHE A 266 -7.35 -4.74 -0.96
C PHE A 266 -7.02 -5.26 0.45
N TRP A 267 -6.46 -4.41 1.32
CA TRP A 267 -6.14 -4.79 2.69
C TRP A 267 -7.39 -5.10 3.51
N GLY A 268 -8.49 -4.35 3.31
CA GLY A 268 -9.76 -4.58 3.97
C GLY A 268 -10.34 -5.95 3.63
N GLU A 269 -10.42 -6.28 2.35
CA GLU A 269 -10.91 -7.60 1.90
C GLU A 269 -9.99 -8.72 2.38
N ARG A 270 -8.68 -8.53 2.32
CA ARG A 270 -7.73 -9.55 2.77
C ARG A 270 -7.84 -9.86 4.25
N VAL A 271 -8.01 -8.85 5.10
CA VAL A 271 -8.22 -9.00 6.55
C VAL A 271 -9.52 -9.77 6.83
N GLU A 272 -10.58 -9.46 6.10
CA GLU A 272 -11.89 -10.12 6.27
C GLU A 272 -11.88 -11.57 5.78
N GLU A 273 -11.33 -11.83 4.59
CA GLU A 273 -11.17 -13.19 4.02
C GLU A 273 -10.39 -14.14 4.94
N MET A 274 -9.38 -13.62 5.62
CA MET A 274 -8.56 -14.40 6.55
C MET A 274 -9.18 -14.58 7.94
N GLY A 275 -10.35 -13.98 8.21
CA GLY A 275 -10.97 -14.00 9.53
C GLY A 275 -10.20 -13.22 10.59
N LEU A 276 -9.40 -12.22 10.17
CA LEU A 276 -8.58 -11.37 11.04
C LEU A 276 -9.31 -10.10 11.47
N GLY A 277 -10.52 -9.89 10.97
CA GLY A 277 -11.30 -8.69 11.24
C GLY A 277 -12.49 -8.49 10.32
N ARG A 278 -12.86 -7.23 10.07
CA ARG A 278 -13.98 -6.83 9.23
C ARG A 278 -13.60 -5.68 8.29
N CYS A 279 -14.20 -5.68 7.09
CA CYS A 279 -14.11 -4.57 6.15
C CYS A 279 -15.46 -3.86 6.05
N ILE A 280 -15.54 -2.61 6.51
CA ILE A 280 -16.76 -1.81 6.45
C ILE A 280 -16.65 -0.75 5.35
N LYS A 281 -17.32 -0.95 4.22
CA LYS A 281 -17.23 -0.04 3.06
C LYS A 281 -17.94 1.30 3.30
N GLN A 282 -18.97 1.31 4.14
CA GLN A 282 -19.70 2.51 4.53
C GLN A 282 -19.59 2.72 6.04
N LEU A 283 -19.14 3.92 6.44
CA LEU A 283 -19.03 4.30 7.85
C LEU A 283 -20.40 4.81 8.33
N THR A 284 -21.17 3.92 8.90
CA THR A 284 -22.45 4.21 9.55
C THR A 284 -22.45 3.67 10.97
N VAL A 285 -23.32 4.18 11.82
CA VAL A 285 -23.47 3.70 13.20
C VAL A 285 -23.78 2.21 13.23
N GLU A 286 -24.66 1.75 12.34
CA GLU A 286 -25.04 0.35 12.22
C GLU A 286 -23.84 -0.53 11.86
N ASN A 287 -23.12 -0.20 10.80
CA ASN A 287 -22.00 -1.00 10.30
C ASN A 287 -20.85 -1.04 11.30
N LEU A 288 -20.47 0.12 11.86
CA LEU A 288 -19.36 0.20 12.81
C LEU A 288 -19.71 -0.49 14.12
N SER A 289 -20.93 -0.29 14.67
CA SER A 289 -21.32 -0.94 15.92
C SER A 289 -21.43 -2.47 15.77
N ALA A 290 -21.92 -2.95 14.62
CA ALA A 290 -21.94 -4.38 14.33
C ALA A 290 -20.53 -4.97 14.26
N ALA A 291 -19.61 -4.30 13.57
CA ALA A 291 -18.21 -4.72 13.47
C ALA A 291 -17.50 -4.68 14.83
N LEU A 292 -17.71 -3.63 15.62
CA LEU A 292 -17.15 -3.49 16.98
C LEU A 292 -17.62 -4.63 17.90
N ARG A 293 -18.90 -4.97 17.88
CA ARG A 293 -19.41 -6.12 18.65
C ARG A 293 -18.70 -7.42 18.25
N VAL A 294 -18.56 -7.69 16.95
CA VAL A 294 -17.89 -8.90 16.48
C VAL A 294 -16.43 -8.96 16.96
N VAL A 295 -15.62 -7.95 16.69
CA VAL A 295 -14.19 -7.98 17.06
C VAL A 295 -13.96 -7.97 18.57
N SER A 296 -14.95 -7.50 19.34
CA SER A 296 -14.88 -7.45 20.81
C SER A 296 -15.20 -8.78 21.47
N THR A 297 -16.05 -9.61 20.86
CA THR A 297 -16.58 -10.84 21.48
C THR A 297 -16.14 -12.13 20.80
N ASP A 298 -15.72 -12.07 19.52
CA ASP A 298 -15.28 -13.27 18.78
C ASP A 298 -13.89 -13.73 19.23
N GLU A 299 -13.88 -14.74 20.11
CA GLU A 299 -12.62 -15.34 20.61
C GLU A 299 -11.88 -16.14 19.55
N ASN A 300 -12.59 -16.71 18.56
CA ASN A 300 -11.94 -17.39 17.44
C ASN A 300 -11.17 -16.40 16.56
N MET A 301 -11.78 -15.26 16.24
CA MET A 301 -11.12 -14.19 15.49
C MET A 301 -9.88 -13.67 16.24
N LEU A 302 -9.96 -13.45 17.54
CA LEU A 302 -8.81 -13.07 18.35
C LEU A 302 -7.71 -14.12 18.33
N ARG A 303 -8.07 -15.41 18.45
CA ARG A 303 -7.12 -16.51 18.41
C ARG A 303 -6.39 -16.58 17.06
N VAL A 304 -7.12 -16.45 15.95
CA VAL A 304 -6.54 -16.43 14.59
C VAL A 304 -5.63 -15.22 14.42
N ALA A 305 -6.07 -14.03 14.83
CA ALA A 305 -5.25 -12.82 14.78
C ALA A 305 -3.95 -12.96 15.58
N ASN A 306 -4.02 -13.53 16.79
CA ASN A 306 -2.83 -13.79 17.62
C ASN A 306 -1.87 -14.80 16.96
N GLN A 307 -2.37 -15.87 16.34
CA GLN A 307 -1.55 -16.85 15.62
C GLN A 307 -0.82 -16.21 14.44
N VAL A 308 -1.51 -15.41 13.64
CA VAL A 308 -0.92 -14.68 12.52
C VAL A 308 0.08 -13.64 13.03
N GLY A 309 -0.27 -12.90 14.07
CA GLY A 309 0.63 -11.93 14.68
C GLY A 309 1.92 -12.56 15.23
N HIS A 310 1.82 -13.78 15.79
CA HIS A 310 2.99 -14.54 16.21
C HIS A 310 3.92 -14.87 15.03
N LYS A 311 3.37 -15.33 13.91
CA LYS A 311 4.15 -15.62 12.69
C LYS A 311 4.82 -14.35 12.15
N ILE A 312 4.09 -13.23 12.10
CA ILE A 312 4.63 -11.93 11.65
C ILE A 312 5.80 -11.46 12.54
N ARG A 313 5.71 -11.67 13.85
CA ARG A 313 6.82 -11.31 14.78
C ARG A 313 8.08 -12.17 14.64
N GLN A 314 7.96 -13.34 14.00
CA GLN A 314 9.09 -14.21 13.69
C GLN A 314 9.75 -13.88 12.34
N GLU A 315 9.11 -13.02 11.53
CA GLU A 315 9.69 -12.59 10.25
C GLU A 315 10.88 -11.66 10.47
N THR A 316 11.92 -11.87 9.67
CA THR A 316 13.12 -11.02 9.61
C THR A 316 13.10 -10.21 8.31
N GLY A 317 12.04 -9.40 8.12
CA GLY A 317 11.74 -8.77 6.83
C GLY A 317 12.85 -7.91 6.27
N VAL A 318 13.53 -7.12 7.10
CA VAL A 318 14.64 -6.26 6.69
C VAL A 318 15.86 -7.09 6.28
N GLU A 319 16.25 -8.08 7.10
CA GLU A 319 17.36 -8.99 6.83
C GLU A 319 17.10 -9.80 5.56
N THR A 320 15.88 -10.31 5.41
CA THR A 320 15.45 -11.03 4.19
C THR A 320 15.56 -10.14 2.95
N ALA A 321 15.13 -8.87 3.05
CA ALA A 321 15.26 -7.91 1.96
C ALA A 321 16.73 -7.65 1.59
N ILE A 322 17.60 -7.48 2.59
CA ILE A 322 19.04 -7.30 2.37
C ILE A 322 19.63 -8.53 1.65
N GLN A 323 19.30 -9.75 2.10
CA GLN A 323 19.75 -10.98 1.45
C GLN A 323 19.28 -11.07 -0.01
N CYS A 324 18.02 -10.72 -0.30
CA CYS A 324 17.49 -10.67 -1.67
C CYS A 324 18.22 -9.64 -2.53
N ILE A 325 18.54 -8.45 -1.97
CA ILE A 325 19.30 -7.42 -2.68
C ILE A 325 20.69 -7.93 -3.07
N TYR A 326 21.43 -8.52 -2.13
CA TYR A 326 22.77 -9.05 -2.42
C TYR A 326 22.72 -10.24 -3.39
N ARG A 327 21.76 -11.15 -3.25
CA ARG A 327 21.57 -12.28 -4.16
C ARG A 327 21.32 -11.83 -5.59
N ASP A 328 20.46 -10.83 -5.79
CA ASP A 328 20.00 -10.39 -7.11
C ASP A 328 20.76 -9.15 -7.62
N LEU A 329 21.86 -8.75 -6.96
CA LEU A 329 22.58 -7.52 -7.29
C LEU A 329 23.11 -7.51 -8.72
N GLU A 330 23.75 -8.59 -9.15
CA GLU A 330 24.27 -8.71 -10.52
C GLU A 330 23.15 -8.81 -11.56
N LEU A 331 22.06 -9.47 -11.21
CA LEU A 331 20.86 -9.51 -12.06
C LEU A 331 20.25 -8.11 -12.24
N ALA A 332 20.09 -7.37 -11.16
CA ALA A 332 19.56 -6.00 -11.17
C ALA A 332 20.46 -5.07 -12.00
N LYS A 333 21.77 -5.19 -11.85
CA LYS A 333 22.78 -4.46 -12.61
C LYS A 333 22.69 -4.80 -14.11
N ALA A 334 22.73 -6.08 -14.46
CA ALA A 334 22.64 -6.52 -15.84
C ALA A 334 21.35 -6.05 -16.54
N ARG A 335 20.23 -6.05 -15.83
CA ARG A 335 18.93 -5.60 -16.38
C ARG A 335 18.85 -4.09 -16.56
N THR A 336 19.47 -3.31 -15.68
CA THR A 336 19.53 -1.85 -15.81
C THR A 336 20.52 -1.42 -16.90
N MET A 337 21.63 -2.14 -17.08
CA MET A 337 22.69 -1.81 -18.05
C MET A 337 22.42 -2.34 -19.47
N SER A 338 21.61 -3.39 -19.63
CA SER A 338 21.39 -4.05 -20.93
C SER A 338 20.73 -3.13 -21.98
N SER A 339 20.04 -2.07 -21.56
CA SER A 339 19.41 -1.11 -22.45
C SER A 339 20.41 -0.25 -23.22
N ILE A 340 21.51 0.17 -22.60
CA ILE A 340 22.51 1.05 -23.21
C ILE A 340 23.43 0.27 -24.18
N GLN A 341 23.80 -0.95 -23.82
CA GLN A 341 24.64 -1.79 -24.70
C GLN A 341 23.90 -2.14 -26.00
N LYS A 342 22.57 -2.36 -25.95
CA LYS A 342 21.78 -2.56 -27.18
C LYS A 342 21.72 -1.29 -28.02
N THR A 343 21.56 -0.12 -27.41
CA THR A 343 21.52 1.17 -28.12
C THR A 343 22.88 1.51 -28.71
N ALA A 344 23.97 1.25 -28.00
CA ALA A 344 25.31 1.45 -28.50
C ALA A 344 25.65 0.51 -29.69
N LYS A 345 25.25 -0.78 -29.63
CA LYS A 345 25.39 -1.72 -30.76
C LYS A 345 24.54 -1.29 -31.95
N THR A 346 23.32 -0.83 -31.74
CA THR A 346 22.44 -0.34 -32.81
C THR A 346 23.02 0.92 -33.47
N ASN A 347 23.57 1.86 -32.68
CA ASN A 347 24.22 3.05 -33.23
C ASN A 347 25.54 2.73 -33.95
N TYR A 348 26.27 1.70 -33.52
CA TYR A 348 27.47 1.25 -34.19
C TYR A 348 27.15 0.59 -35.53
N VAL A 349 26.12 -0.26 -35.57
CA VAL A 349 25.62 -0.90 -36.80
C VAL A 349 25.10 0.14 -37.79
N THR A 350 24.33 1.15 -37.31
CA THR A 350 23.80 2.23 -38.19
C THR A 350 24.91 3.20 -38.65
N SER A 351 26.03 3.34 -37.92
CA SER A 351 27.15 4.18 -38.34
C SER A 351 28.11 3.46 -39.31
N THR A 352 28.19 2.14 -39.24
CA THR A 352 28.98 1.34 -40.18
C THR A 352 28.24 1.04 -41.49
N SER A 353 26.90 0.92 -41.46
CA SER A 353 26.11 0.68 -42.69
C SER A 353 25.97 1.91 -43.58
N LYS A 354 26.43 3.09 -43.17
CA LYS A 354 26.53 4.27 -44.07
C LYS A 354 27.79 4.33 -44.94
N LYS A 355 28.68 3.35 -44.82
CA LYS A 355 29.94 3.35 -45.59
C LYS A 355 30.05 2.31 -46.72
N ASP A 356 29.25 1.26 -46.69
CA ASP A 356 29.28 0.22 -47.70
C ASP A 356 27.88 -0.06 -48.21
N GLY A 357 27.58 0.42 -49.40
CA GLY A 357 26.39 0.02 -50.15
C GLY A 357 26.59 -1.39 -50.65
N GLU A 358 25.72 -2.28 -50.25
CA GLU A 358 25.20 -3.47 -50.95
C GLU A 358 24.65 -4.49 -49.95
N ASP A 359 23.51 -5.04 -50.32
CA ASP A 359 22.71 -6.13 -49.70
C ASP A 359 21.63 -5.81 -48.65
N ASP A 360 20.51 -5.47 -49.25
CA ASP A 360 19.21 -5.23 -48.61
C ASP A 360 18.30 -6.51 -48.65
N GLN A 361 18.79 -7.68 -48.19
CA GLN A 361 17.95 -8.90 -48.27
C GLN A 361 17.78 -9.70 -46.97
N ASP A 362 18.32 -9.26 -45.83
CA ASP A 362 18.25 -10.10 -44.60
C ASP A 362 17.36 -9.58 -43.47
N TRP A 363 16.57 -8.54 -43.71
CA TRP A 363 15.73 -7.94 -42.67
C TRP A 363 14.24 -8.39 -42.66
N THR A 364 13.77 -9.00 -43.77
CA THR A 364 12.38 -9.47 -43.88
C THR A 364 12.06 -10.69 -43.01
N LEU A 365 13.05 -11.52 -42.68
CA LEU A 365 12.88 -12.72 -41.86
C LEU A 365 12.70 -12.41 -40.36
N ILE A 366 13.10 -11.24 -39.87
CA ILE A 366 12.99 -10.86 -38.47
C ILE A 366 11.64 -10.16 -38.23
N GLU A 367 11.13 -9.40 -39.18
CA GLU A 367 9.80 -8.78 -39.08
C GLU A 367 8.66 -9.81 -39.17
N ASP A 368 8.81 -10.86 -39.97
CA ASP A 368 7.84 -11.95 -40.07
C ASP A 368 7.76 -12.82 -38.80
N ALA A 369 8.87 -12.99 -38.10
CA ALA A 369 8.92 -13.68 -36.81
C ALA A 369 8.27 -12.87 -35.67
N MET A 370 8.26 -11.53 -35.76
CA MET A 370 7.69 -10.64 -34.76
C MET A 370 6.21 -10.28 -35.02
N SER A 371 5.72 -10.47 -36.25
CA SER A 371 4.34 -10.12 -36.64
C SER A 371 3.31 -11.21 -36.38
N GLY A 372 3.69 -12.39 -35.92
CA GLY A 372 2.76 -13.45 -35.49
C GLY A 372 1.96 -14.12 -36.65
N SER A 373 2.41 -14.02 -37.89
CA SER A 373 1.74 -14.58 -39.05
C SER A 373 2.15 -16.02 -39.40
N ILE A 374 2.55 -16.82 -38.42
CA ILE A 374 2.72 -18.27 -38.60
C ILE A 374 1.46 -19.00 -38.14
N SER A 375 0.72 -19.55 -39.09
CA SER A 375 -0.46 -20.38 -38.86
C SER A 375 -0.11 -21.64 -38.04
N PRO A 376 -0.97 -22.09 -37.11
CA PRO A 376 -0.74 -23.32 -36.35
C PRO A 376 -0.99 -24.54 -37.26
N GLY A 377 0.06 -25.10 -37.87
CA GLY A 377 -0.15 -26.25 -38.74
C GLY A 377 1.07 -27.00 -39.27
N SER A 378 2.30 -26.61 -38.95
CA SER A 378 3.48 -27.23 -39.57
C SER A 378 4.56 -27.78 -38.63
N TRP A 379 4.17 -28.29 -37.44
CA TRP A 379 5.11 -29.03 -36.60
C TRP A 379 4.85 -30.54 -36.71
N LYS A 380 5.72 -31.26 -37.46
CA LYS A 380 5.83 -32.72 -37.40
C LYS A 380 7.07 -33.05 -36.59
N PRO A 381 6.99 -33.95 -35.58
CA PRO A 381 8.21 -34.45 -34.91
C PRO A 381 8.99 -35.33 -35.87
N ALA A 382 10.29 -35.16 -35.84
CA ALA A 382 11.21 -36.10 -36.50
C ALA A 382 11.36 -37.37 -35.62
N ASP A 383 11.35 -38.52 -36.27
CA ASP A 383 11.56 -39.85 -35.70
C ASP A 383 12.89 -39.98 -34.98
#